data_68eec8c1f4a871a31ced2b9b2353feba
#
_entry.id   68eec8c1f4a871a31ced2b9b2353feba
#
_cell.length_a   1.000
_cell.length_b   1.000
_cell.length_c   1.000
_cell.angle_alpha   90.00
_cell.angle_beta   90.00
_cell.angle_gamma   90.00
#
_symmetry.space_group_name_H-M   'P 1'
#
loop_
_entity.id
_entity.type
_entity.pdbx_description
1 polymer ?
#
loop_
_entity_poly.entity_id
_entity_poly.type
_entity_poly.pdbx_seq_one_letter_code
_entity_poly.pdbx_strand_id
1 'polypeptide(L)'
;MTKGDGAAPRRRVLIVDDEPGMRYMARRVFQDRFDVVEAEHGEAALRILEEQSFHFAVVDVRLPGLSGLELLTRIKLLRPEIDVIVMTGSSADPDEVLEDSIRRKAFFFLRKPFPVSVLETLADRIVEIQAAREALDRQMRRLERDLEAARKFQRRLLPAPTFEESGVRIVSHHIASERLSGDFYDYWRLPGGEIAVLIADVMGHGPTAAMATGIIKSQLQRSLAESPDPAEALIQLEQELMRSQINGFVTAFLLVFGKDDVRYCGAGHPAVLGFTKTGAAFELTSNGIPVNTGFAQPERFTQSHARAEGERFFLFTDGYTEGANGSDAMFGEAPEEGGPSPLLACVSGEIPKGAALEAVLTEVERAWVAHTGSRQSDDDRAVIGIEVS
;
A
#
# COMPACT_ATOMS: atom_id res chain seq x y z
N MET A 1 -43.73 26.24 -5.93
CA MET A 1 -42.29 26.16 -5.81
C MET A 1 -41.87 26.53 -4.40
N THR A 2 -41.90 25.58 -3.50
CA THR A 2 -41.45 25.74 -2.09
C THR A 2 -40.00 25.29 -2.04
N LYS A 3 -39.08 26.26 -1.83
CA LYS A 3 -37.70 26.00 -1.48
C LYS A 3 -37.70 25.30 -0.12
N GLY A 4 -37.36 24.00 -0.11
CA GLY A 4 -36.97 23.30 1.10
C GLY A 4 -35.64 23.85 1.58
N ASP A 5 -35.68 24.54 2.73
CA ASP A 5 -34.49 24.96 3.48
C ASP A 5 -33.76 23.69 3.93
N GLY A 6 -32.70 23.32 3.25
CA GLY A 6 -31.83 22.22 3.60
C GLY A 6 -30.91 22.61 4.76
N ALA A 7 -31.44 22.96 5.92
CA ALA A 7 -30.64 23.07 7.13
C ALA A 7 -30.04 21.69 7.44
N ALA A 8 -28.73 21.62 7.57
CA ALA A 8 -28.07 20.39 8.01
C ALA A 8 -28.72 19.89 9.30
N PRO A 9 -28.95 18.58 9.48
CA PRO A 9 -29.59 18.05 10.67
C PRO A 9 -28.82 18.51 11.91
N ARG A 10 -29.54 19.04 12.88
CA ARG A 10 -28.94 19.50 14.16
C ARG A 10 -28.25 18.32 14.82
N ARG A 11 -27.08 18.59 15.41
CA ARG A 11 -26.39 17.59 16.22
C ARG A 11 -27.23 17.22 17.44
N ARG A 12 -27.20 15.95 17.85
CA ARG A 12 -27.99 15.43 18.97
C ARG A 12 -27.13 15.24 20.20
N VAL A 13 -27.67 15.60 21.36
CA VAL A 13 -27.06 15.37 22.67
C VAL A 13 -28.03 14.57 23.57
N LEU A 14 -27.48 13.58 24.27
CA LEU A 14 -28.19 12.82 25.28
C LEU A 14 -27.80 13.35 26.67
N ILE A 15 -28.78 13.71 27.48
CA ILE A 15 -28.60 14.14 28.88
C ILE A 15 -29.14 13.04 29.75
N VAL A 16 -28.33 12.53 30.67
CA VAL A 16 -28.70 11.47 31.61
C VAL A 16 -28.40 11.92 33.03
N ASP A 17 -29.42 12.20 33.77
CA ASP A 17 -29.34 12.67 35.16
C ASP A 17 -30.68 12.38 35.85
N ASP A 18 -30.71 11.90 37.09
CA ASP A 18 -31.94 11.60 37.82
C ASP A 18 -32.59 12.87 38.37
N GLU A 19 -31.81 13.96 38.54
CA GLU A 19 -32.32 15.25 39.04
C GLU A 19 -33.03 16.06 37.93
N PRO A 20 -34.34 16.33 38.01
CA PRO A 20 -35.06 17.13 37.02
C PRO A 20 -34.47 18.53 36.81
N GLY A 21 -33.96 19.15 37.88
CA GLY A 21 -33.31 20.47 37.82
C GLY A 21 -32.07 20.50 36.98
N MET A 22 -31.24 19.45 37.07
CA MET A 22 -30.01 19.31 36.26
C MET A 22 -30.34 19.04 34.80
N ARG A 23 -31.32 18.17 34.50
CA ARG A 23 -31.79 17.96 33.13
C ARG A 23 -32.31 19.26 32.52
N TYR A 24 -33.13 20.00 33.24
CA TYR A 24 -33.63 21.30 32.78
C TYR A 24 -32.51 22.30 32.51
N MET A 25 -31.55 22.42 33.41
CA MET A 25 -30.37 23.30 33.22
C MET A 25 -29.57 22.90 31.95
N ALA A 26 -29.19 21.63 31.83
CA ALA A 26 -28.45 21.16 30.69
C ALA A 26 -29.23 21.31 29.36
N ARG A 27 -30.53 21.05 29.37
CA ARG A 27 -31.41 21.33 28.23
C ARG A 27 -31.35 22.80 27.82
N ARG A 28 -31.47 23.72 28.77
CA ARG A 28 -31.40 25.18 28.50
C ARG A 28 -30.07 25.58 27.85
N VAL A 29 -28.99 24.92 28.23
CA VAL A 29 -27.66 25.14 27.62
C VAL A 29 -27.61 24.72 26.15
N PHE A 30 -28.24 23.60 25.82
CA PHE A 30 -28.05 22.96 24.53
C PHE A 30 -29.18 23.18 23.51
N GLN A 31 -30.42 23.46 23.94
CA GLN A 31 -31.62 23.44 23.09
C GLN A 31 -31.56 24.37 21.86
N ASP A 32 -30.83 25.46 21.94
CA ASP A 32 -30.73 26.44 20.84
C ASP A 32 -29.82 25.92 19.69
N ARG A 33 -28.90 24.99 20.00
CA ARG A 33 -27.85 24.50 19.09
C ARG A 33 -27.97 23.03 18.78
N PHE A 34 -28.56 22.24 19.64
CA PHE A 34 -28.63 20.78 19.56
C PHE A 34 -30.07 20.29 19.70
N ASP A 35 -30.33 19.11 19.13
CA ASP A 35 -31.52 18.33 19.46
C ASP A 35 -31.26 17.59 20.78
N VAL A 36 -31.93 17.97 21.83
CA VAL A 36 -31.70 17.46 23.17
C VAL A 36 -32.69 16.33 23.49
N VAL A 37 -32.15 15.19 23.87
CA VAL A 37 -32.92 14.06 24.39
C VAL A 37 -32.50 13.80 25.84
N GLU A 38 -33.48 13.53 26.70
CA GLU A 38 -33.26 13.34 28.11
C GLU A 38 -33.58 11.90 28.54
N ALA A 39 -32.84 11.40 29.50
CA ALA A 39 -33.11 10.15 30.19
C ALA A 39 -32.94 10.34 31.71
N GLU A 40 -33.78 9.71 32.51
CA GLU A 40 -33.80 9.85 33.97
C GLU A 40 -32.88 8.81 34.65
N HIS A 41 -32.54 7.71 33.97
CA HIS A 41 -31.70 6.64 34.48
C HIS A 41 -30.96 5.90 33.34
N GLY A 42 -29.95 5.13 33.70
CA GLY A 42 -29.03 4.51 32.73
C GLY A 42 -29.71 3.55 31.76
N GLU A 43 -30.71 2.76 32.22
CA GLU A 43 -31.42 1.81 31.36
C GLU A 43 -32.30 2.49 30.31
N ALA A 44 -32.90 3.65 30.65
CA ALA A 44 -33.63 4.47 29.68
C ALA A 44 -32.67 5.03 28.62
N ALA A 45 -31.49 5.50 29.04
CA ALA A 45 -30.48 6.01 28.15
C ALA A 45 -30.01 4.95 27.17
N LEU A 46 -29.79 3.70 27.60
CA LEU A 46 -29.38 2.61 26.73
C LEU A 46 -30.42 2.28 25.65
N ARG A 47 -31.70 2.21 26.02
CA ARG A 47 -32.81 2.01 25.06
C ARG A 47 -32.83 3.11 23.99
N ILE A 48 -32.65 4.35 24.42
CA ILE A 48 -32.63 5.50 23.52
C ILE A 48 -31.41 5.40 22.55
N LEU A 49 -30.25 4.96 23.03
CA LEU A 49 -29.02 4.77 22.24
C LEU A 49 -29.12 3.62 21.23
N GLU A 50 -29.98 2.64 21.48
CA GLU A 50 -30.27 1.57 20.51
C GLU A 50 -31.07 2.09 19.31
N GLU A 51 -32.01 3.01 19.55
CA GLU A 51 -32.92 3.54 18.54
C GLU A 51 -32.41 4.79 17.82
N GLN A 52 -31.56 5.57 18.50
CA GLN A 52 -31.15 6.90 18.04
C GLN A 52 -29.61 7.08 18.12
N SER A 53 -29.06 7.88 17.18
CA SER A 53 -27.65 8.27 17.18
C SER A 53 -27.45 9.62 17.86
N PHE A 54 -26.37 9.75 18.63
CA PHE A 54 -25.98 10.96 19.33
C PHE A 54 -24.54 11.35 18.98
N HIS A 55 -24.24 12.63 19.08
CA HIS A 55 -22.91 13.17 18.88
C HIS A 55 -22.11 13.15 20.19
N PHE A 56 -22.77 13.49 21.29
CA PHE A 56 -22.19 13.36 22.61
C PHE A 56 -23.29 13.13 23.67
N ALA A 57 -22.85 12.70 24.86
CA ALA A 57 -23.73 12.54 26.01
C ALA A 57 -23.14 13.27 27.22
N VAL A 58 -24.04 13.73 28.09
CA VAL A 58 -23.73 14.28 29.40
C VAL A 58 -24.39 13.36 30.42
N VAL A 59 -23.59 12.73 31.27
CA VAL A 59 -24.02 11.63 32.14
C VAL A 59 -23.66 11.92 33.58
N ASP A 60 -24.64 11.87 34.47
CA ASP A 60 -24.33 11.88 35.89
C ASP A 60 -23.76 10.55 36.36
N VAL A 61 -22.76 10.60 37.26
CA VAL A 61 -22.17 9.40 37.86
C VAL A 61 -23.17 8.63 38.70
N ARG A 62 -24.03 9.37 39.44
CA ARG A 62 -24.97 8.77 40.37
C ARG A 62 -26.34 8.66 39.74
N LEU A 63 -26.57 7.53 39.13
CA LEU A 63 -27.86 7.19 38.59
C LEU A 63 -28.49 6.03 39.39
N PRO A 64 -29.79 5.98 39.57
CA PRO A 64 -30.44 4.82 40.15
C PRO A 64 -30.33 3.62 39.20
N GLY A 65 -30.08 2.46 39.76
CA GLY A 65 -29.89 1.21 39.00
C GLY A 65 -28.50 1.14 38.36
N LEU A 66 -28.41 1.34 37.04
CA LEU A 66 -27.18 1.37 36.30
C LEU A 66 -26.41 2.67 36.55
N SER A 67 -25.24 2.60 37.17
CA SER A 67 -24.39 3.77 37.44
C SER A 67 -23.93 4.48 36.15
N GLY A 68 -23.64 5.80 36.23
CA GLY A 68 -23.15 6.55 35.07
C GLY A 68 -21.84 6.07 34.54
N LEU A 69 -20.96 5.52 35.38
CA LEU A 69 -19.67 4.91 34.93
C LEU A 69 -19.90 3.58 34.22
N GLU A 70 -20.84 2.77 34.63
CA GLU A 70 -21.25 1.57 33.91
C GLU A 70 -21.94 1.94 32.57
N LEU A 71 -22.78 2.96 32.58
CA LEU A 71 -23.40 3.50 31.36
C LEU A 71 -22.33 3.99 30.38
N LEU A 72 -21.34 4.76 30.82
CA LEU A 72 -20.19 5.18 30.02
C LEU A 72 -19.51 3.98 29.36
N THR A 73 -19.24 2.92 30.12
CA THR A 73 -18.61 1.71 29.58
C THR A 73 -19.46 1.09 28.48
N ARG A 74 -20.77 0.99 28.68
CA ARG A 74 -21.70 0.44 27.68
C ARG A 74 -21.82 1.33 26.45
N ILE A 75 -21.87 2.66 26.63
CA ILE A 75 -21.85 3.62 25.51
C ILE A 75 -20.59 3.40 24.67
N LYS A 76 -19.42 3.33 25.30
CA LYS A 76 -18.14 3.15 24.58
C LYS A 76 -17.99 1.79 23.89
N LEU A 77 -18.67 0.78 24.36
CA LEU A 77 -18.73 -0.54 23.69
C LEU A 77 -19.69 -0.53 22.49
N LEU A 78 -20.86 0.11 22.62
CA LEU A 78 -21.88 0.12 21.58
C LEU A 78 -21.63 1.19 20.51
N ARG A 79 -21.15 2.36 20.94
CA ARG A 79 -20.97 3.57 20.12
C ARG A 79 -19.69 4.29 20.54
N PRO A 80 -18.50 3.78 20.18
CA PRO A 80 -17.21 4.34 20.59
C PRO A 80 -17.00 5.79 20.15
N GLU A 81 -17.70 6.22 19.10
CA GLU A 81 -17.65 7.56 18.54
C GLU A 81 -18.35 8.63 19.41
N ILE A 82 -19.26 8.24 20.31
CA ILE A 82 -19.97 9.19 21.17
C ILE A 82 -19.02 9.70 22.26
N ASP A 83 -18.78 11.00 22.28
CA ASP A 83 -18.01 11.65 23.33
C ASP A 83 -18.90 11.82 24.59
N VAL A 84 -18.39 11.45 25.77
CA VAL A 84 -19.18 11.47 27.01
C VAL A 84 -18.54 12.40 28.01
N ILE A 85 -19.32 13.41 28.47
CA ILE A 85 -19.00 14.25 29.62
C ILE A 85 -19.62 13.58 30.83
N VAL A 86 -18.81 13.27 31.84
CA VAL A 86 -19.28 12.68 33.09
C VAL A 86 -19.37 13.76 34.15
N MET A 87 -20.54 13.87 34.85
CA MET A 87 -20.76 14.80 35.93
C MET A 87 -20.83 14.08 37.26
N THR A 88 -20.28 14.66 38.33
CA THR A 88 -20.35 14.09 39.70
C THR A 88 -20.62 15.13 40.75
N GLY A 89 -21.36 14.74 41.78
CA GLY A 89 -21.59 15.53 43.01
C GLY A 89 -20.51 15.28 44.07
N SER A 90 -20.60 15.97 45.21
CA SER A 90 -19.48 16.12 46.20
C SER A 90 -19.30 14.98 47.22
N SER A 91 -19.86 13.79 47.04
CA SER A 91 -19.84 12.75 48.10
C SER A 91 -19.11 11.44 47.77
N ALA A 92 -18.43 11.34 46.65
CA ALA A 92 -17.48 10.24 46.37
C ALA A 92 -16.06 10.81 46.45
N ASP A 93 -15.06 9.94 46.62
CA ASP A 93 -13.66 10.34 46.41
C ASP A 93 -13.53 10.86 45.01
N PRO A 94 -13.32 12.17 44.78
CA PRO A 94 -13.32 12.74 43.44
C PRO A 94 -12.16 12.22 42.59
N ASP A 95 -11.09 11.83 43.22
CA ASP A 95 -9.87 11.37 42.53
C ASP A 95 -10.07 9.93 42.02
N GLU A 96 -10.72 9.06 42.79
CA GLU A 96 -11.07 7.70 42.36
C GLU A 96 -12.05 7.72 41.17
N VAL A 97 -13.09 8.57 41.23
CA VAL A 97 -14.07 8.72 40.13
C VAL A 97 -13.43 9.31 38.89
N LEU A 98 -12.51 10.26 39.06
CA LEU A 98 -11.75 10.84 37.94
C LEU A 98 -10.89 9.77 37.25
N GLU A 99 -10.12 9.00 38.02
CA GLU A 99 -9.27 7.92 37.47
C GLU A 99 -10.12 6.88 36.73
N ASP A 100 -11.25 6.44 37.30
CA ASP A 100 -12.13 5.46 36.67
C ASP A 100 -12.79 6.02 35.38
N SER A 101 -13.17 7.30 35.39
CA SER A 101 -13.71 7.99 34.22
C SER A 101 -12.69 8.05 33.07
N ILE A 102 -11.43 8.37 33.35
CA ILE A 102 -10.35 8.38 32.38
C ILE A 102 -10.10 6.97 31.83
N ARG A 103 -10.02 5.96 32.71
CA ARG A 103 -9.82 4.56 32.34
C ARG A 103 -10.92 4.04 31.40
N ARG A 104 -12.16 4.50 31.61
CA ARG A 104 -13.33 4.18 30.78
C ARG A 104 -13.49 5.09 29.56
N LYS A 105 -12.49 5.94 29.26
CA LYS A 105 -12.45 6.82 28.08
C LYS A 105 -13.57 7.89 28.07
N ALA A 106 -13.90 8.46 29.23
CA ALA A 106 -14.69 9.69 29.25
C ALA A 106 -13.98 10.80 28.48
N PHE A 107 -14.73 11.64 27.77
CA PHE A 107 -14.17 12.80 27.09
C PHE A 107 -13.76 13.87 28.10
N PHE A 108 -14.58 14.10 29.11
CA PHE A 108 -14.32 15.03 30.20
C PHE A 108 -15.05 14.63 31.48
N PHE A 109 -14.47 15.04 32.59
CA PHE A 109 -15.06 14.87 33.94
C PHE A 109 -15.36 16.24 34.52
N LEU A 110 -16.60 16.43 35.04
CA LEU A 110 -17.09 17.71 35.54
C LEU A 110 -17.65 17.57 36.96
N ARG A 111 -17.08 18.31 37.90
CA ARG A 111 -17.53 18.29 39.31
C ARG A 111 -18.62 19.31 39.55
N LYS A 112 -19.75 18.86 40.05
CA LYS A 112 -20.87 19.72 40.54
C LYS A 112 -20.49 20.38 41.88
N PRO A 113 -20.82 21.68 42.12
CA PRO A 113 -21.43 22.63 41.19
C PRO A 113 -20.40 23.22 40.21
N PHE A 114 -20.79 23.47 38.97
CA PHE A 114 -20.00 24.09 37.93
C PHE A 114 -20.73 25.25 37.26
N PRO A 115 -20.03 26.25 36.72
CA PRO A 115 -20.64 27.29 35.90
C PRO A 115 -21.20 26.71 34.59
N VAL A 116 -22.37 27.20 34.17
CA VAL A 116 -23.01 26.78 32.90
C VAL A 116 -22.08 26.96 31.70
N SER A 117 -21.28 28.03 31.68
CA SER A 117 -20.28 28.32 30.62
C SER A 117 -19.24 27.21 30.42
N VAL A 118 -18.98 26.41 31.46
CA VAL A 118 -18.03 25.27 31.31
C VAL A 118 -18.65 24.20 30.44
N LEU A 119 -19.94 23.89 30.63
CA LEU A 119 -20.67 22.90 29.85
C LEU A 119 -20.79 23.33 28.37
N GLU A 120 -21.04 24.63 28.13
CA GLU A 120 -21.06 25.24 26.80
C GLU A 120 -19.69 25.08 26.13
N THR A 121 -18.60 25.46 26.84
CA THR A 121 -17.23 25.36 26.31
C THR A 121 -16.86 23.93 25.98
N LEU A 122 -17.24 22.94 26.81
CA LEU A 122 -16.98 21.53 26.55
C LEU A 122 -17.73 21.03 25.30
N ALA A 123 -19.00 21.43 25.14
CA ALA A 123 -19.77 21.09 23.94
C ALA A 123 -19.12 21.68 22.66
N ASP A 124 -18.66 22.96 22.72
CA ASP A 124 -17.95 23.57 21.61
C ASP A 124 -16.69 22.79 21.27
N ARG A 125 -15.93 22.39 22.26
CA ARG A 125 -14.71 21.61 22.07
C ARG A 125 -14.97 20.23 21.46
N ILE A 126 -16.04 19.55 21.89
CA ILE A 126 -16.48 18.29 21.27
C ILE A 126 -16.82 18.51 19.80
N VAL A 127 -17.60 19.55 19.49
CA VAL A 127 -18.00 19.86 18.10
C VAL A 127 -16.79 20.13 17.21
N GLU A 128 -15.80 20.89 17.70
CA GLU A 128 -14.57 21.17 16.96
C GLU A 128 -13.77 19.89 16.68
N ILE A 129 -13.57 19.05 17.70
CA ILE A 129 -12.82 17.81 17.57
C ILE A 129 -13.52 16.85 16.61
N GLN A 130 -14.84 16.70 16.71
CA GLN A 130 -15.61 15.84 15.81
C GLN A 130 -15.54 16.35 14.36
N ALA A 131 -15.66 17.66 14.14
CA ALA A 131 -15.54 18.26 12.81
C ALA A 131 -14.16 18.02 12.21
N ALA A 132 -13.08 18.12 13.02
CA ALA A 132 -11.71 17.83 12.59
C ALA A 132 -11.52 16.35 12.24
N ARG A 133 -12.05 15.42 13.06
CA ARG A 133 -12.04 13.96 12.77
C ARG A 133 -12.77 13.65 11.46
N GLU A 134 -13.97 14.17 11.27
CA GLU A 134 -14.75 13.98 10.05
C GLU A 134 -14.04 14.55 8.81
N ALA A 135 -13.37 15.69 8.94
CA ALA A 135 -12.59 16.28 7.85
C ALA A 135 -11.40 15.41 7.48
N LEU A 136 -10.67 14.90 8.47
CA LEU A 136 -9.55 13.98 8.27
C LEU A 136 -10.00 12.68 7.60
N ASP A 137 -11.09 12.07 8.08
CA ASP A 137 -11.65 10.86 7.48
C ASP A 137 -12.06 11.06 6.02
N ARG A 138 -12.66 12.24 5.70
CA ARG A 138 -12.99 12.58 4.31
C ARG A 138 -11.75 12.71 3.43
N GLN A 139 -10.69 13.32 3.96
CA GLN A 139 -9.41 13.45 3.23
C GLN A 139 -8.76 12.07 3.02
N MET A 140 -8.71 11.23 4.06
CA MET A 140 -8.16 9.87 3.95
C MET A 140 -8.92 9.03 2.91
N ARG A 141 -10.24 9.01 2.95
CA ARG A 141 -11.07 8.30 1.96
C ARG A 141 -10.92 8.84 0.53
N ARG A 142 -10.63 10.13 0.39
CA ARG A 142 -10.32 10.72 -0.93
C ARG A 142 -8.98 10.23 -1.43
N LEU A 143 -7.93 10.33 -0.59
CA LEU A 143 -6.59 9.87 -0.93
C LEU A 143 -6.57 8.37 -1.28
N GLU A 144 -7.29 7.55 -0.51
CA GLU A 144 -7.42 6.12 -0.80
C GLU A 144 -8.03 5.85 -2.18
N ARG A 145 -9.07 6.61 -2.56
CA ARG A 145 -9.68 6.47 -3.89
C ARG A 145 -8.73 6.90 -5.00
N ASP A 146 -7.99 7.99 -4.79
CA ASP A 146 -7.04 8.50 -5.77
C ASP A 146 -5.87 7.52 -5.98
N LEU A 147 -5.34 6.93 -4.90
CA LEU A 147 -4.32 5.88 -4.95
C LEU A 147 -4.82 4.60 -5.64
N GLU A 148 -6.04 4.17 -5.36
CA GLU A 148 -6.62 3.00 -6.03
C GLU A 148 -6.85 3.23 -7.53
N ALA A 149 -7.21 4.46 -7.93
CA ALA A 149 -7.32 4.83 -9.33
C ALA A 149 -5.95 4.80 -10.03
N ALA A 150 -4.90 5.32 -9.38
CA ALA A 150 -3.52 5.28 -9.87
C ALA A 150 -3.01 3.84 -10.01
N ARG A 151 -3.29 2.96 -9.03
CA ARG A 151 -2.97 1.53 -9.08
C ARG A 151 -3.62 0.83 -10.28
N LYS A 152 -4.91 1.09 -10.52
CA LYS A 152 -5.62 0.54 -11.69
C LYS A 152 -5.03 1.02 -12.99
N PHE A 153 -4.61 2.28 -13.06
CA PHE A 153 -3.93 2.82 -14.22
C PHE A 153 -2.58 2.13 -14.46
N GLN A 154 -1.73 2.02 -13.42
CA GLN A 154 -0.42 1.37 -13.52
C GLN A 154 -0.54 -0.09 -13.96
N ARG A 155 -1.50 -0.85 -13.40
CA ARG A 155 -1.77 -2.23 -13.83
C ARG A 155 -2.12 -2.37 -15.31
N ARG A 156 -2.70 -1.33 -15.93
CA ARG A 156 -2.98 -1.32 -17.37
C ARG A 156 -1.76 -1.01 -18.23
N LEU A 157 -0.70 -0.48 -17.64
CA LEU A 157 0.59 -0.29 -18.32
C LEU A 157 1.36 -1.59 -18.45
N LEU A 158 1.16 -2.53 -17.53
CA LEU A 158 1.78 -3.86 -17.60
C LEU A 158 1.16 -4.66 -18.76
N PRO A 159 1.97 -5.50 -19.44
CA PRO A 159 1.48 -6.37 -20.50
C PRO A 159 0.58 -7.49 -19.94
N ALA A 160 -0.04 -8.27 -20.82
CA ALA A 160 -0.76 -9.48 -20.42
C ALA A 160 0.22 -10.47 -19.76
N PRO A 161 -0.17 -11.25 -18.73
CA PRO A 161 0.74 -12.13 -17.99
C PRO A 161 1.41 -13.22 -18.85
N THR A 162 0.90 -13.46 -20.03
CA THR A 162 1.41 -14.45 -20.98
C THR A 162 1.49 -13.82 -22.37
N PHE A 163 2.57 -14.19 -23.09
CA PHE A 163 2.81 -13.75 -24.47
C PHE A 163 3.48 -14.88 -25.24
N GLU A 164 3.12 -15.07 -26.51
CA GLU A 164 3.74 -16.07 -27.37
C GLU A 164 3.75 -15.55 -28.81
N GLU A 165 4.92 -15.24 -29.31
CA GLU A 165 5.13 -14.77 -30.70
C GLU A 165 6.58 -14.99 -31.14
N SER A 166 6.80 -15.16 -32.43
CA SER A 166 8.14 -15.24 -33.06
C SER A 166 9.07 -16.29 -32.42
N GLY A 167 8.52 -17.41 -31.91
CA GLY A 167 9.31 -18.44 -31.23
C GLY A 167 9.81 -18.00 -29.84
N VAL A 168 9.14 -17.05 -29.21
CA VAL A 168 9.39 -16.63 -27.82
C VAL A 168 8.10 -16.72 -27.04
N ARG A 169 8.11 -17.51 -25.97
CA ARG A 169 6.99 -17.61 -25.01
C ARG A 169 7.42 -16.95 -23.70
N ILE A 170 6.59 -16.08 -23.17
CA ILE A 170 6.84 -15.32 -21.94
C ILE A 170 5.71 -15.56 -20.95
N VAL A 171 6.07 -15.73 -19.68
CA VAL A 171 5.15 -15.75 -18.53
C VAL A 171 5.71 -14.81 -17.48
N SER A 172 4.86 -14.01 -16.87
CA SER A 172 5.28 -13.05 -15.85
C SER A 172 4.38 -13.05 -14.63
N HIS A 173 4.99 -12.83 -13.47
CA HIS A 173 4.28 -12.57 -12.21
C HIS A 173 4.77 -11.23 -11.62
N HIS A 174 3.85 -10.47 -11.03
CA HIS A 174 4.13 -9.21 -10.37
C HIS A 174 3.31 -9.08 -9.09
N ILE A 175 3.99 -8.80 -7.99
CA ILE A 175 3.42 -8.65 -6.65
C ILE A 175 3.93 -7.33 -6.09
N ALA A 176 3.04 -6.33 -6.03
CA ALA A 176 3.36 -5.05 -5.43
C ALA A 176 3.29 -5.14 -3.90
N SER A 177 4.32 -4.64 -3.22
CA SER A 177 4.40 -4.52 -1.76
C SER A 177 3.44 -3.47 -1.23
N GLU A 178 3.34 -2.36 -1.93
CA GLU A 178 2.45 -1.24 -1.66
C GLU A 178 1.33 -1.12 -2.71
N ARG A 179 0.54 -0.06 -2.60
CA ARG A 179 -0.54 0.23 -3.56
C ARG A 179 -0.02 0.59 -4.95
N LEU A 180 1.19 1.15 -5.05
CA LEU A 180 1.87 1.56 -6.28
C LEU A 180 3.31 1.05 -6.25
N SER A 181 3.76 0.47 -7.35
CA SER A 181 5.03 -0.23 -7.51
C SER A 181 6.05 0.60 -8.29
N GLY A 182 7.33 0.55 -7.88
CA GLY A 182 8.49 0.97 -8.66
C GLY A 182 8.86 -0.06 -9.72
N ASP A 183 8.64 -1.32 -9.40
CA ASP A 183 8.88 -2.44 -10.31
C ASP A 183 7.99 -2.38 -11.54
N PHE A 184 8.62 -2.57 -12.67
CA PHE A 184 7.97 -2.49 -13.96
C PHE A 184 8.58 -3.48 -14.93
N TYR A 185 7.74 -4.11 -15.75
CA TYR A 185 8.18 -4.92 -16.86
C TYR A 185 7.28 -4.72 -18.07
N ASP A 186 7.85 -4.99 -19.26
CA ASP A 186 7.10 -4.96 -20.50
C ASP A 186 7.70 -5.92 -21.52
N TYR A 187 6.93 -6.32 -22.48
CA TYR A 187 7.39 -7.05 -23.66
C TYR A 187 6.47 -6.75 -24.84
N TRP A 188 7.10 -6.58 -26.00
CA TRP A 188 6.39 -6.21 -27.21
C TRP A 188 7.17 -6.61 -28.46
N ARG A 189 6.45 -6.72 -29.57
CA ARG A 189 7.06 -6.93 -30.87
C ARG A 189 7.59 -5.63 -31.46
N LEU A 190 8.81 -5.66 -32.00
CA LEU A 190 9.42 -4.56 -32.75
C LEU A 190 8.99 -4.59 -34.23
N PRO A 191 9.10 -3.46 -34.94
CA PRO A 191 8.76 -3.39 -36.37
C PRO A 191 9.51 -4.41 -37.25
N GLY A 192 10.75 -4.77 -36.90
CA GLY A 192 11.57 -5.78 -37.56
C GLY A 192 11.13 -7.23 -37.30
N GLY A 193 10.23 -7.45 -36.35
CA GLY A 193 9.73 -8.78 -35.95
C GLY A 193 10.42 -9.38 -34.74
N GLU A 194 11.46 -8.72 -34.21
CA GLU A 194 12.11 -9.11 -32.93
C GLU A 194 11.18 -8.86 -31.74
N ILE A 195 11.43 -9.56 -30.64
CA ILE A 195 10.70 -9.39 -29.38
C ILE A 195 11.60 -8.68 -28.38
N ALA A 196 11.17 -7.52 -27.92
CA ALA A 196 11.82 -6.81 -26.81
C ALA A 196 11.21 -7.23 -25.47
N VAL A 197 12.05 -7.42 -24.44
CA VAL A 197 11.67 -7.71 -23.07
C VAL A 197 12.42 -6.77 -22.15
N LEU A 198 11.70 -6.11 -21.28
CA LEU A 198 12.22 -5.18 -20.26
C LEU A 198 11.80 -5.65 -18.88
N ILE A 199 12.74 -5.60 -17.94
CA ILE A 199 12.46 -5.53 -16.51
C ILE A 199 13.22 -4.33 -15.94
N ALA A 200 12.60 -3.57 -15.07
CA ALA A 200 13.16 -2.37 -14.47
C ALA A 200 12.57 -2.12 -13.08
N ASP A 201 13.37 -1.51 -12.23
CA ASP A 201 12.95 -0.99 -10.96
C ASP A 201 13.32 0.50 -10.83
N VAL A 202 12.36 1.31 -10.39
CA VAL A 202 12.51 2.75 -10.19
C VAL A 202 12.74 3.01 -8.71
N MET A 203 13.91 3.54 -8.37
CA MET A 203 14.27 3.91 -6.99
C MET A 203 13.12 4.55 -6.23
N GLY A 204 12.75 3.96 -5.09
CA GLY A 204 11.68 4.41 -4.21
C GLY A 204 10.34 3.78 -4.57
N HIS A 205 9.31 4.14 -3.84
CA HIS A 205 7.97 3.56 -3.93
C HIS A 205 6.88 4.65 -4.04
N GLY A 206 5.67 4.22 -4.34
CA GLY A 206 4.51 5.09 -4.36
C GLY A 206 4.32 5.88 -5.66
N PRO A 207 3.57 7.01 -5.64
CA PRO A 207 3.09 7.68 -6.85
C PRO A 207 4.19 8.16 -7.79
N THR A 208 5.32 8.66 -7.26
CA THR A 208 6.40 9.23 -8.08
C THR A 208 7.10 8.14 -8.91
N ALA A 209 7.47 7.02 -8.28
CA ALA A 209 8.07 5.88 -8.97
C ALA A 209 7.10 5.31 -10.01
N ALA A 210 5.83 5.11 -9.63
CA ALA A 210 4.79 4.63 -10.53
C ALA A 210 4.53 5.53 -11.76
N MET A 211 4.69 6.84 -11.64
CA MET A 211 4.56 7.75 -12.79
C MET A 211 5.75 7.64 -13.74
N ALA A 212 6.96 7.42 -13.22
CA ALA A 212 8.16 7.26 -14.03
C ALA A 212 8.07 6.02 -14.95
N THR A 213 7.39 4.93 -14.51
CA THR A 213 7.23 3.71 -15.32
C THR A 213 6.56 3.98 -16.68
N GLY A 214 5.59 4.91 -16.75
CA GLY A 214 4.95 5.30 -18.01
C GLY A 214 5.90 6.01 -18.98
N ILE A 215 6.79 6.85 -18.47
CA ILE A 215 7.82 7.56 -19.27
C ILE A 215 8.85 6.56 -19.77
N ILE A 216 9.33 5.67 -18.92
CA ILE A 216 10.29 4.61 -19.26
C ILE A 216 9.73 3.75 -20.39
N LYS A 217 8.50 3.24 -20.24
CA LYS A 217 7.83 2.44 -21.26
C LYS A 217 7.76 3.16 -22.59
N SER A 218 7.23 4.38 -22.60
CA SER A 218 7.03 5.16 -23.83
C SER A 218 8.35 5.48 -24.53
N GLN A 219 9.40 5.81 -23.78
CA GLN A 219 10.71 6.13 -24.32
C GLN A 219 11.37 4.89 -24.92
N LEU A 220 11.40 3.77 -24.20
CA LEU A 220 12.05 2.53 -24.67
C LEU A 220 11.32 1.95 -25.90
N GLN A 221 9.99 1.95 -25.90
CA GLN A 221 9.22 1.52 -27.07
C GLN A 221 9.56 2.34 -28.33
N ARG A 222 9.71 3.65 -28.18
CA ARG A 222 10.09 4.54 -29.29
C ARG A 222 11.52 4.28 -29.75
N SER A 223 12.48 4.26 -28.81
CA SER A 223 13.89 4.05 -29.13
C SER A 223 14.12 2.73 -29.86
N LEU A 224 13.56 1.63 -29.36
CA LEU A 224 13.72 0.31 -29.96
C LEU A 224 12.95 0.14 -31.28
N ALA A 225 11.90 0.94 -31.52
CA ALA A 225 11.25 0.95 -32.82
C ALA A 225 12.08 1.65 -33.91
N GLU A 226 12.95 2.60 -33.51
CA GLU A 226 13.88 3.30 -34.41
C GLU A 226 15.16 2.48 -34.60
N SER A 227 15.72 1.95 -33.52
CA SER A 227 16.93 1.13 -33.51
C SER A 227 16.78 -0.01 -32.48
N PRO A 228 16.80 -1.29 -32.90
CA PRO A 228 16.65 -2.41 -31.97
C PRO A 228 17.93 -2.70 -31.22
N ASP A 229 18.61 -1.67 -30.70
CA ASP A 229 19.85 -1.74 -29.93
C ASP A 229 19.55 -1.43 -28.44
N PRO A 230 19.69 -2.41 -27.52
CA PRO A 230 19.42 -2.23 -26.12
C PRO A 230 20.26 -1.15 -25.42
N ALA A 231 21.55 -1.01 -25.77
CA ALA A 231 22.43 -0.02 -25.16
C ALA A 231 22.04 1.41 -25.59
N GLU A 232 21.78 1.60 -26.88
CA GLU A 232 21.32 2.88 -27.41
C GLU A 232 19.98 3.30 -26.79
N ALA A 233 19.04 2.37 -26.65
CA ALA A 233 17.75 2.62 -26.00
C ALA A 233 17.90 3.08 -24.55
N LEU A 234 18.80 2.46 -23.76
CA LEU A 234 19.07 2.87 -22.38
C LEU A 234 19.78 4.23 -22.28
N ILE A 235 20.66 4.57 -23.22
CA ILE A 235 21.29 5.90 -23.32
C ILE A 235 20.24 6.98 -23.60
N GLN A 236 19.33 6.71 -24.53
CA GLN A 236 18.25 7.65 -24.85
C GLN A 236 17.26 7.80 -23.70
N LEU A 237 16.98 6.70 -22.96
CA LEU A 237 16.17 6.75 -21.74
C LEU A 237 16.79 7.68 -20.69
N GLU A 238 18.10 7.57 -20.47
CA GLU A 238 18.81 8.42 -19.51
C GLU A 238 18.68 9.91 -19.86
N GLN A 239 18.87 10.25 -21.14
CA GLN A 239 18.71 11.61 -21.60
C GLN A 239 17.29 12.15 -21.38
N GLU A 240 16.28 11.30 -21.57
CA GLU A 240 14.88 11.68 -21.35
C GLU A 240 14.56 11.86 -19.86
N LEU A 241 15.04 10.98 -18.97
CA LEU A 241 14.85 11.11 -17.53
C LEU A 241 15.50 12.39 -16.98
N MET A 242 16.71 12.71 -17.45
CA MET A 242 17.40 13.96 -17.12
C MET A 242 16.62 15.20 -17.59
N ARG A 243 16.09 15.19 -18.82
CA ARG A 243 15.27 16.30 -19.37
C ARG A 243 13.96 16.49 -18.57
N SER A 244 13.34 15.41 -18.20
CA SER A 244 12.09 15.38 -17.43
C SER A 244 12.27 15.70 -15.96
N GLN A 245 13.51 15.92 -15.50
CA GLN A 245 13.86 16.21 -14.09
C GLN A 245 13.26 15.19 -13.11
N ILE A 246 13.21 13.92 -13.51
CA ILE A 246 12.77 12.84 -12.65
C ILE A 246 13.89 12.55 -11.65
N ASN A 247 13.57 12.64 -10.36
CA ASN A 247 14.51 12.31 -9.30
C ASN A 247 14.58 10.81 -9.07
N GLY A 248 15.77 10.31 -8.74
CA GLY A 248 16.03 8.90 -8.50
C GLY A 248 16.65 8.19 -9.71
N PHE A 249 17.21 7.04 -9.47
CA PHE A 249 17.79 6.19 -10.52
C PHE A 249 16.83 5.03 -10.87
N VAL A 250 17.12 4.41 -11.99
CA VAL A 250 16.35 3.26 -12.50
C VAL A 250 17.33 2.14 -12.78
N THR A 251 17.12 0.97 -12.20
CA THR A 251 17.76 -0.26 -12.64
C THR A 251 16.96 -0.86 -13.78
N ALA A 252 17.63 -1.40 -14.79
CA ALA A 252 16.93 -1.98 -15.93
C ALA A 252 17.74 -3.11 -16.57
N PHE A 253 17.04 -4.11 -17.09
CA PHE A 253 17.61 -5.11 -18.00
C PHE A 253 16.73 -5.24 -19.25
N LEU A 254 17.35 -5.05 -20.40
CA LEU A 254 16.67 -5.03 -21.69
C LEU A 254 17.23 -6.13 -22.59
N LEU A 255 16.34 -6.99 -23.08
CA LEU A 255 16.65 -8.05 -24.05
C LEU A 255 15.90 -7.79 -25.35
N VAL A 256 16.55 -8.10 -26.48
CA VAL A 256 15.93 -8.11 -27.80
C VAL A 256 16.23 -9.47 -28.46
N PHE A 257 15.17 -10.28 -28.58
CA PHE A 257 15.23 -11.59 -29.23
C PHE A 257 15.15 -11.42 -30.74
N GLY A 258 16.31 -11.56 -31.41
CA GLY A 258 16.41 -11.63 -32.84
C GLY A 258 16.13 -13.03 -33.37
N LYS A 259 16.42 -13.26 -34.66
CA LYS A 259 16.30 -14.57 -35.31
C LYS A 259 17.30 -15.57 -34.76
N ASP A 260 18.59 -15.14 -34.70
CA ASP A 260 19.74 -16.01 -34.41
C ASP A 260 20.49 -15.58 -33.13
N ASP A 261 20.10 -14.47 -32.51
CA ASP A 261 20.76 -13.88 -31.36
C ASP A 261 19.74 -13.33 -30.32
N VAL A 262 20.22 -13.16 -29.09
CA VAL A 262 19.59 -12.40 -28.03
C VAL A 262 20.53 -11.25 -27.67
N ARG A 263 20.21 -10.05 -28.11
CA ARG A 263 20.97 -8.84 -27.77
C ARG A 263 20.47 -8.30 -26.43
N TYR A 264 21.38 -7.83 -25.59
CA TYR A 264 20.98 -7.33 -24.25
C TYR A 264 21.93 -6.25 -23.74
N CYS A 265 21.37 -5.46 -22.82
CA CYS A 265 22.10 -4.48 -22.01
C CYS A 265 21.44 -4.35 -20.65
N GLY A 266 22.23 -4.40 -19.59
CA GLY A 266 21.78 -4.17 -18.23
C GLY A 266 22.31 -2.83 -17.68
N ALA A 267 21.57 -2.25 -16.77
CA ALA A 267 21.86 -1.00 -16.08
C ALA A 267 21.65 -1.16 -14.58
N GLY A 268 22.61 -1.76 -13.86
CA GLY A 268 22.56 -1.96 -12.41
C GLY A 268 21.44 -2.91 -11.94
N HIS A 269 20.88 -3.70 -12.83
CA HIS A 269 19.81 -4.66 -12.51
C HIS A 269 20.39 -6.05 -12.25
N PRO A 270 19.75 -6.93 -11.46
CA PRO A 270 20.17 -8.31 -11.27
C PRO A 270 20.44 -9.05 -12.59
N ALA A 271 21.38 -9.99 -12.57
CA ALA A 271 21.69 -10.80 -13.74
C ALA A 271 20.50 -11.68 -14.15
N VAL A 272 20.38 -11.91 -15.46
CA VAL A 272 19.39 -12.84 -16.01
C VAL A 272 19.93 -14.27 -15.90
N LEU A 273 19.17 -15.15 -15.25
CA LEU A 273 19.46 -16.57 -15.17
C LEU A 273 19.04 -17.26 -16.47
N GLY A 274 19.99 -17.84 -17.18
CA GLY A 274 19.75 -18.60 -18.39
C GLY A 274 19.94 -20.10 -18.19
N PHE A 275 19.19 -20.90 -18.93
CA PHE A 275 19.30 -22.36 -18.94
C PHE A 275 19.24 -22.90 -20.37
N THR A 276 20.20 -23.74 -20.73
CA THR A 276 20.14 -24.46 -22.00
C THR A 276 19.05 -25.52 -22.00
N LYS A 277 18.70 -26.07 -23.15
CA LYS A 277 17.75 -27.20 -23.30
C LYS A 277 18.12 -28.40 -22.44
N THR A 278 19.40 -28.59 -22.15
CA THR A 278 19.92 -29.69 -21.30
C THR A 278 19.93 -29.36 -19.81
N GLY A 279 19.54 -28.14 -19.43
CA GLY A 279 19.49 -27.67 -18.05
C GLY A 279 20.80 -27.09 -17.52
N ALA A 280 21.82 -26.89 -18.37
CA ALA A 280 23.05 -26.18 -17.96
C ALA A 280 22.75 -24.69 -17.75
N ALA A 281 23.08 -24.17 -16.56
CA ALA A 281 22.87 -22.78 -16.19
C ALA A 281 23.96 -21.87 -16.76
N PHE A 282 23.59 -20.65 -17.12
CA PHE A 282 24.46 -19.54 -17.47
C PHE A 282 23.84 -18.22 -17.03
N GLU A 283 24.61 -17.14 -17.05
CA GLU A 283 24.11 -15.81 -16.67
C GLU A 283 24.39 -14.79 -17.77
N LEU A 284 23.38 -13.90 -17.98
CA LEU A 284 23.60 -12.66 -18.72
C LEU A 284 23.77 -11.54 -17.69
N THR A 285 24.98 -10.99 -17.62
CA THR A 285 25.35 -10.04 -16.58
C THR A 285 25.11 -8.59 -17.01
N SER A 286 24.67 -7.77 -16.03
CA SER A 286 24.58 -6.31 -16.18
C SER A 286 25.96 -5.69 -15.97
N ASN A 287 26.48 -4.96 -17.00
CA ASN A 287 27.77 -4.30 -16.93
C ASN A 287 27.70 -2.78 -16.74
N GLY A 288 26.50 -2.23 -16.54
CA GLY A 288 26.27 -0.80 -16.39
C GLY A 288 25.80 -0.42 -14.98
N ILE A 289 26.08 0.83 -14.59
CA ILE A 289 25.44 1.43 -13.41
C ILE A 289 23.96 1.76 -13.74
N PRO A 290 23.09 1.92 -12.74
CA PRO A 290 21.70 2.33 -12.97
C PRO A 290 21.60 3.59 -13.86
N VAL A 291 20.47 3.74 -14.54
CA VAL A 291 20.15 4.93 -15.35
C VAL A 291 19.81 6.10 -14.43
N ASN A 292 20.22 7.33 -14.81
CA ASN A 292 19.88 8.57 -14.10
C ASN A 292 20.49 8.70 -12.68
N THR A 293 21.68 8.15 -12.46
CA THR A 293 22.38 8.27 -11.17
C THR A 293 23.01 9.66 -10.92
N GLY A 294 23.09 10.50 -11.95
CA GLY A 294 23.80 11.78 -11.91
C GLY A 294 25.32 11.66 -11.98
N PHE A 295 25.89 10.45 -12.05
CA PHE A 295 27.32 10.23 -12.29
C PHE A 295 27.63 10.20 -13.78
N ALA A 296 28.91 10.44 -14.14
CA ALA A 296 29.39 10.25 -15.51
C ALA A 296 29.12 8.79 -15.93
N GLN A 297 28.37 8.62 -17.02
CA GLN A 297 27.98 7.30 -17.47
C GLN A 297 29.16 6.55 -18.06
N PRO A 298 29.42 5.30 -17.65
CA PRO A 298 30.29 4.43 -18.38
C PRO A 298 29.73 4.17 -19.79
N GLU A 299 30.59 3.87 -20.75
CA GLU A 299 30.13 3.41 -22.05
C GLU A 299 29.24 2.19 -21.88
N ARG A 300 28.06 2.23 -22.45
CA ARG A 300 27.13 1.09 -22.50
C ARG A 300 27.29 0.36 -23.80
N PHE A 301 27.38 -0.96 -23.74
CA PHE A 301 27.52 -1.81 -24.93
C PHE A 301 26.37 -2.81 -24.98
N THR A 302 25.86 -3.01 -26.17
CA THR A 302 24.98 -4.14 -26.45
C THR A 302 25.84 -5.41 -26.47
N GLN A 303 25.48 -6.35 -25.64
CA GLN A 303 26.04 -7.71 -25.64
C GLN A 303 25.15 -8.64 -26.46
N SER A 304 25.66 -9.75 -26.89
CA SER A 304 24.93 -10.74 -27.68
C SER A 304 25.18 -12.14 -27.15
N HIS A 305 24.12 -12.93 -27.10
CA HIS A 305 24.10 -14.36 -26.81
C HIS A 305 23.49 -15.08 -28.01
N ALA A 306 24.11 -16.19 -28.48
CA ALA A 306 23.54 -16.96 -29.56
C ALA A 306 22.23 -17.61 -29.13
N ARG A 307 21.15 -17.34 -29.87
CA ARG A 307 19.83 -17.89 -29.57
C ARG A 307 19.75 -19.36 -29.91
N ALA A 308 19.35 -20.21 -28.95
CA ALA A 308 19.19 -21.62 -29.18
C ALA A 308 17.79 -22.11 -28.76
N GLU A 309 17.22 -23.03 -29.53
CA GLU A 309 15.93 -23.66 -29.25
C GLU A 309 15.94 -24.40 -27.91
N GLY A 310 14.91 -24.18 -27.09
CA GLY A 310 14.72 -24.79 -25.77
C GLY A 310 15.50 -24.09 -24.66
N GLU A 311 16.13 -22.96 -24.94
CA GLU A 311 16.70 -22.10 -23.89
C GLU A 311 15.59 -21.42 -23.11
N ARG A 312 15.86 -21.19 -21.82
CA ARG A 312 14.97 -20.47 -20.90
C ARG A 312 15.73 -19.38 -20.19
N PHE A 313 15.08 -18.23 -19.98
CA PHE A 313 15.65 -17.08 -19.30
C PHE A 313 14.69 -16.64 -18.18
N PHE A 314 15.25 -16.25 -17.02
CA PHE A 314 14.50 -15.77 -15.88
C PHE A 314 15.08 -14.44 -15.40
N LEU A 315 14.25 -13.42 -15.37
CA LEU A 315 14.57 -12.09 -14.91
C LEU A 315 13.82 -11.82 -13.60
N PHE A 316 14.48 -11.18 -12.64
CA PHE A 316 13.95 -10.91 -11.30
C PHE A 316 14.28 -9.49 -10.89
N THR A 317 13.36 -8.82 -10.19
CA THR A 317 13.69 -7.60 -9.44
C THR A 317 14.32 -7.94 -8.09
N ASP A 318 14.92 -6.94 -7.44
CA ASP A 318 15.62 -7.07 -6.17
C ASP A 318 14.72 -7.55 -5.02
N GLY A 319 13.42 -7.25 -5.02
CA GLY A 319 12.48 -7.81 -4.06
C GLY A 319 12.44 -9.36 -4.04
N TYR A 320 12.83 -10.03 -5.15
CA TYR A 320 13.10 -11.47 -5.12
C TYR A 320 14.52 -11.79 -4.66
N THR A 321 15.51 -11.09 -5.18
CA THR A 321 16.93 -11.45 -4.91
C THR A 321 17.39 -11.04 -3.52
N GLU A 322 16.87 -9.94 -2.99
CA GLU A 322 17.22 -9.38 -1.66
C GLU A 322 16.26 -9.81 -0.54
N GLY A 323 15.26 -10.63 -0.84
CA GLY A 323 14.36 -11.18 0.19
C GLY A 323 15.13 -11.96 1.25
N ALA A 324 15.28 -11.39 2.46
CA ALA A 324 16.05 -11.95 3.55
C ALA A 324 15.23 -12.89 4.44
N ASN A 325 15.87 -13.91 4.98
CA ASN A 325 15.31 -14.79 6.00
C ASN A 325 15.62 -14.26 7.42
N GLY A 326 15.17 -14.96 8.45
CA GLY A 326 15.41 -14.59 9.85
C GLY A 326 16.89 -14.57 10.29
N SER A 327 17.83 -14.94 9.41
CA SER A 327 19.29 -14.87 9.62
C SER A 327 19.97 -13.87 8.67
N ASP A 328 19.20 -12.97 8.06
CA ASP A 328 19.63 -11.98 7.09
C ASP A 328 20.27 -12.56 5.80
N ALA A 329 20.09 -13.85 5.53
CA ALA A 329 20.56 -14.46 4.29
C ALA A 329 19.57 -14.16 3.15
N MET A 330 20.07 -13.63 2.04
CA MET A 330 19.26 -13.23 0.87
C MET A 330 18.91 -14.42 -0.02
N PHE A 331 17.72 -14.41 -0.60
CA PHE A 331 17.23 -15.48 -1.48
C PHE A 331 18.04 -15.60 -2.78
N GLY A 332 18.57 -14.47 -3.28
CA GLY A 332 19.41 -14.41 -4.48
C GLY A 332 20.90 -14.65 -4.25
N GLU A 333 21.37 -14.65 -3.00
CA GLU A 333 22.80 -14.82 -2.68
C GLU A 333 23.19 -16.27 -2.42
N ALA A 334 24.39 -16.62 -2.85
CA ALA A 334 24.98 -17.92 -2.54
C ALA A 334 25.37 -18.00 -1.05
N PRO A 335 25.14 -19.12 -0.37
CA PRO A 335 25.54 -19.29 1.02
C PRO A 335 27.08 -19.17 1.18
N GLU A 336 27.55 -18.65 2.33
CA GLU A 336 29.00 -18.55 2.66
C GLU A 336 29.72 -19.91 2.57
N GLU A 337 29.03 -20.99 2.87
CA GLU A 337 29.53 -22.36 2.82
C GLU A 337 29.73 -22.86 1.39
N GLY A 338 29.32 -22.07 0.37
CA GLY A 338 29.35 -22.40 -1.04
C GLY A 338 28.07 -23.11 -1.51
N GLY A 339 27.91 -23.16 -2.84
CA GLY A 339 26.73 -23.73 -3.48
C GLY A 339 25.89 -22.67 -4.24
N PRO A 340 24.80 -23.09 -4.89
CA PRO A 340 23.90 -22.16 -5.57
C PRO A 340 23.09 -21.34 -4.56
N SER A 341 22.70 -20.11 -4.95
CA SER A 341 21.70 -19.36 -4.17
C SER A 341 20.38 -20.13 -4.08
N PRO A 342 19.55 -19.88 -3.07
CA PRO A 342 18.24 -20.50 -2.96
C PRO A 342 17.37 -20.28 -4.20
N LEU A 343 17.44 -19.11 -4.82
CA LEU A 343 16.77 -18.77 -6.07
C LEU A 343 17.27 -19.65 -7.23
N LEU A 344 18.58 -19.71 -7.43
CA LEU A 344 19.17 -20.53 -8.49
C LEU A 344 18.89 -22.02 -8.28
N ALA A 345 18.97 -22.50 -7.05
CA ALA A 345 18.66 -23.89 -6.70
C ALA A 345 17.19 -24.24 -7.01
N CYS A 346 16.26 -23.33 -6.71
CA CYS A 346 14.85 -23.49 -6.99
C CYS A 346 14.60 -23.62 -8.51
N VAL A 347 15.07 -22.67 -9.30
CA VAL A 347 14.87 -22.68 -10.77
C VAL A 347 15.56 -23.89 -11.40
N SER A 348 16.82 -24.17 -11.02
CA SER A 348 17.59 -25.32 -11.53
C SER A 348 16.93 -26.66 -11.20
N GLY A 349 16.19 -26.75 -10.10
CA GLY A 349 15.50 -27.98 -9.70
C GLY A 349 14.25 -28.29 -10.55
N GLU A 350 13.63 -27.29 -11.17
CA GLU A 350 12.42 -27.43 -11.98
C GLU A 350 12.71 -27.62 -13.48
N ILE A 351 13.79 -27.03 -13.99
CA ILE A 351 14.14 -27.10 -15.42
C ILE A 351 14.32 -28.55 -15.93
N PRO A 352 15.11 -29.43 -15.26
CA PRO A 352 15.31 -30.81 -15.71
C PRO A 352 14.02 -31.65 -15.67
N LYS A 353 13.03 -31.25 -14.87
CA LYS A 353 11.72 -31.91 -14.81
C LYS A 353 10.84 -31.60 -16.01
N GLY A 354 11.27 -30.70 -16.92
CA GLY A 354 10.46 -30.25 -18.04
C GLY A 354 9.23 -29.43 -17.60
N ALA A 355 9.28 -28.79 -16.42
CA ALA A 355 8.18 -28.00 -15.90
C ALA A 355 7.85 -26.84 -16.84
N ALA A 356 6.56 -26.55 -17.01
CA ALA A 356 6.11 -25.36 -17.73
C ALA A 356 6.55 -24.07 -17.00
N LEU A 357 6.73 -22.95 -17.71
CA LEU A 357 7.16 -21.68 -17.12
C LEU A 357 6.28 -21.27 -15.93
N GLU A 358 4.97 -21.43 -16.04
CA GLU A 358 4.04 -21.09 -14.96
C GLU A 358 4.29 -21.91 -13.68
N ALA A 359 4.64 -23.16 -13.82
CA ALA A 359 4.98 -24.03 -12.68
C ALA A 359 6.31 -23.58 -12.03
N VAL A 360 7.31 -23.22 -12.84
CA VAL A 360 8.59 -22.70 -12.33
C VAL A 360 8.37 -21.41 -11.54
N LEU A 361 7.64 -20.43 -12.10
CA LEU A 361 7.38 -19.16 -11.41
C LEU A 361 6.56 -19.34 -10.14
N THR A 362 5.61 -20.29 -10.14
CA THR A 362 4.83 -20.63 -8.92
C THR A 362 5.73 -21.23 -7.85
N GLU A 363 6.68 -22.06 -8.23
CA GLU A 363 7.65 -22.68 -7.29
C GLU A 363 8.62 -21.63 -6.75
N VAL A 364 9.08 -20.70 -7.58
CA VAL A 364 9.90 -19.55 -7.12
C VAL A 364 9.19 -18.76 -6.04
N GLU A 365 7.91 -18.40 -6.24
CA GLU A 365 7.12 -17.70 -5.23
C GLU A 365 6.96 -18.53 -3.94
N ARG A 366 6.70 -19.83 -4.07
CA ARG A 366 6.58 -20.72 -2.92
C ARG A 366 7.89 -20.83 -2.13
N ALA A 367 9.01 -20.96 -2.84
CA ALA A 367 10.34 -21.05 -2.24
C ALA A 367 10.73 -19.73 -1.56
N TRP A 368 10.42 -18.59 -2.19
CA TRP A 368 10.64 -17.26 -1.61
C TRP A 368 9.88 -17.08 -0.29
N VAL A 369 8.57 -17.41 -0.26
CA VAL A 369 7.75 -17.36 0.95
C VAL A 369 8.28 -18.30 2.04
N ALA A 370 8.75 -19.48 1.66
CA ALA A 370 9.35 -20.43 2.61
C ALA A 370 10.68 -19.91 3.18
N HIS A 371 11.48 -19.20 2.37
CA HIS A 371 12.75 -18.60 2.77
C HIS A 371 12.56 -17.43 3.73
N THR A 372 11.70 -16.48 3.37
CA THR A 372 11.46 -15.24 4.14
C THR A 372 10.51 -15.44 5.33
N GLY A 373 9.73 -16.52 5.36
CA GLY A 373 8.73 -16.79 6.39
C GLY A 373 7.47 -15.90 6.29
N SER A 374 7.34 -15.07 5.28
CA SER A 374 6.20 -14.14 5.08
C SER A 374 5.76 -14.11 3.62
N ARG A 375 4.47 -13.87 3.39
CA ARG A 375 3.96 -13.51 2.06
C ARG A 375 4.06 -12.02 1.76
N GLN A 376 4.22 -11.20 2.79
CA GLN A 376 4.42 -9.76 2.66
C GLN A 376 5.90 -9.47 2.49
N SER A 377 6.22 -8.62 1.55
CA SER A 377 7.55 -8.08 1.28
C SER A 377 7.53 -6.59 1.58
N ASP A 378 8.65 -6.06 2.03
CA ASP A 378 8.87 -4.63 2.16
C ASP A 378 9.13 -3.97 0.79
N ASP A 379 9.44 -4.78 -0.24
CA ASP A 379 9.66 -4.33 -1.60
C ASP A 379 8.78 -5.05 -2.62
N ASP A 380 8.64 -4.43 -3.79
CA ASP A 380 7.92 -4.98 -4.94
C ASP A 380 8.66 -6.20 -5.51
N ARG A 381 7.93 -7.11 -6.14
CA ARG A 381 8.50 -8.32 -6.75
C ARG A 381 7.97 -8.53 -8.14
N ALA A 382 8.87 -8.60 -9.11
CA ALA A 382 8.54 -8.99 -10.46
C ALA A 382 9.45 -10.12 -10.95
N VAL A 383 8.86 -11.07 -11.67
CA VAL A 383 9.60 -12.15 -12.33
C VAL A 383 9.06 -12.40 -13.72
N ILE A 384 9.95 -12.60 -14.68
CA ILE A 384 9.65 -12.98 -16.06
C ILE A 384 10.36 -14.29 -16.36
N GLY A 385 9.62 -15.28 -16.82
CA GLY A 385 10.15 -16.50 -17.42
C GLY A 385 9.95 -16.45 -18.93
N ILE A 386 11.00 -16.78 -19.69
CA ILE A 386 11.03 -16.78 -21.15
C ILE A 386 11.48 -18.15 -21.64
N GLU A 387 10.84 -18.68 -22.67
CA GLU A 387 11.23 -19.91 -23.35
C GLU A 387 11.35 -19.65 -24.85
N VAL A 388 12.46 -20.13 -25.43
CA VAL A 388 12.75 -20.02 -26.85
C VAL A 388 12.38 -21.33 -27.55
N SER A 389 11.57 -21.24 -28.61
CA SER A 389 11.12 -22.39 -29.42
C SER A 389 11.65 -22.33 -30.86
#